data_22481531964dcfb8fdfb9bd27e7ee539
#
_entry.id   22481531964dcfb8fdfb9bd27e7ee539
#
_cell.length_a   1.000
_cell.length_b   1.000
_cell.length_c   1.000
_cell.angle_alpha   90.00
_cell.angle_beta   90.00
_cell.angle_gamma   90.00
#
_symmetry.space_group_name_H-M   'P 1'
#
loop_
_entity.id
_entity.type
_entity.pdbx_description
1 polymer ?
#
loop_
_entity_poly.entity_id
_entity_poly.type
_entity_poly.pdbx_seq_one_letter_code
_entity_poly.pdbx_strand_id
1 'polypeptide(L)'
;MIIFAGLMAIWYNHRVTNFNDTIRFTLHNRERMRQKEKEMSVKVDIKALLESGVHFGHKTSRWHPKMAPYIHSKRRDSHIIDLVKTVEALDKALPELTKIAASGRKVLFVGTKKQAKDVVREAAEKINQPYVVERWIGGMLTNGSTIAQQIKKLKNLEKRMASGDLEKRYNKLEVQRFQEEIDSLNMKYGGIKDLMGKPGAVVVVDALTDANAVREAQTLGVPVFAIVDTNVNPTGIDYVIPGNDDAVKGIQLLLDYFTAAVAEGAGSVKVEEKPAKKEEK
;
A
#
# COMPACT_ATOMS: atom_id res chain seq x y z
N MET A 1 14.19 46.86 -46.15
CA MET A 1 12.94 46.16 -45.73
C MET A 1 12.94 44.66 -45.97
N ILE A 2 13.74 44.09 -46.88
CA ILE A 2 13.79 42.66 -47.24
C ILE A 2 14.57 41.82 -46.21
N ILE A 3 15.60 42.37 -45.56
CA ILE A 3 16.46 41.64 -44.61
C ILE A 3 15.74 41.35 -43.27
N PHE A 4 14.81 42.20 -42.82
CA PHE A 4 14.04 41.99 -41.59
C PHE A 4 12.99 40.87 -41.69
N ALA A 5 12.39 40.67 -42.87
CA ALA A 5 11.44 39.60 -43.12
C ALA A 5 12.08 38.21 -43.11
N GLY A 6 13.34 38.08 -43.58
CA GLY A 6 14.10 36.82 -43.55
C GLY A 6 14.49 36.36 -42.18
N LEU A 7 14.90 37.28 -41.28
CA LEU A 7 15.25 36.97 -39.89
C LEU A 7 14.03 36.56 -39.05
N MET A 8 12.88 37.18 -39.29
CA MET A 8 11.62 36.79 -38.63
C MET A 8 11.14 35.41 -39.06
N ALA A 9 11.28 35.06 -40.33
CA ALA A 9 10.91 33.73 -40.85
C ALA A 9 11.82 32.61 -40.29
N ILE A 10 13.13 32.87 -40.16
CA ILE A 10 14.09 31.92 -39.56
C ILE A 10 13.81 31.75 -38.06
N TRP A 11 13.52 32.84 -37.34
CA TRP A 11 13.19 32.80 -35.93
C TRP A 11 11.86 32.08 -35.65
N TYR A 12 10.85 32.30 -36.50
CA TYR A 12 9.55 31.63 -36.42
C TYR A 12 9.68 30.12 -36.69
N ASN A 13 10.40 29.72 -37.76
CA ASN A 13 10.64 28.31 -38.09
C ASN A 13 11.44 27.59 -36.96
N HIS A 14 12.45 28.23 -36.38
CA HIS A 14 13.23 27.62 -35.27
C HIS A 14 12.39 27.42 -34.00
N ARG A 15 11.42 28.29 -33.74
CA ARG A 15 10.51 28.16 -32.60
C ARG A 15 9.43 27.09 -32.81
N VAL A 16 8.92 26.96 -34.05
CA VAL A 16 7.91 25.96 -34.41
C VAL A 16 8.51 24.56 -34.50
N THR A 17 9.73 24.39 -34.98
CA THR A 17 10.43 23.10 -35.01
C THR A 17 10.73 22.62 -33.56
N ASN A 18 11.26 23.48 -32.70
CA ASN A 18 11.48 23.12 -31.28
C ASN A 18 10.18 22.77 -30.53
N PHE A 19 9.09 23.46 -30.84
CA PHE A 19 7.78 23.17 -30.21
C PHE A 19 7.21 21.81 -30.66
N ASN A 20 7.29 21.51 -31.98
CA ASN A 20 6.85 20.22 -32.52
C ASN A 20 7.73 19.06 -32.04
N ASP A 21 9.02 19.25 -31.90
CA ASP A 21 9.93 18.23 -31.37
C ASP A 21 9.68 17.98 -29.87
N THR A 22 9.39 19.02 -29.10
CA THR A 22 9.00 18.90 -27.69
C THR A 22 7.68 18.16 -27.53
N ILE A 23 6.69 18.43 -28.37
CA ILE A 23 5.40 17.71 -28.39
C ILE A 23 5.61 16.25 -28.79
N ARG A 24 6.37 15.98 -29.84
CA ARG A 24 6.69 14.60 -30.28
C ARG A 24 7.42 13.82 -29.21
N PHE A 25 8.40 14.42 -28.57
CA PHE A 25 9.12 13.81 -27.45
C PHE A 25 8.20 13.51 -26.26
N THR A 26 7.29 14.43 -25.95
CA THR A 26 6.32 14.27 -24.86
C THR A 26 5.28 13.17 -25.18
N LEU A 27 4.80 13.12 -26.42
CA LEU A 27 3.87 12.09 -26.89
C LEU A 27 4.54 10.71 -26.93
N HIS A 28 5.76 10.63 -27.48
CA HIS A 28 6.53 9.39 -27.53
C HIS A 28 6.86 8.85 -26.13
N ASN A 29 7.22 9.72 -25.19
CA ASN A 29 7.42 9.32 -23.81
C ASN A 29 6.12 8.87 -23.14
N ARG A 30 4.98 9.52 -23.43
CA ARG A 30 3.66 9.06 -22.95
C ARG A 30 3.27 7.69 -23.50
N GLU A 31 3.55 7.43 -24.77
CA GLU A 31 3.30 6.13 -25.40
C GLU A 31 4.23 5.05 -24.83
N ARG A 32 5.53 5.35 -24.66
CA ARG A 32 6.47 4.44 -23.98
C ARG A 32 6.08 4.16 -22.54
N MET A 33 5.61 5.17 -21.80
CA MET A 33 5.10 4.97 -20.44
C MET A 33 3.85 4.11 -20.44
N ARG A 34 2.89 4.34 -21.35
CA ARG A 34 1.69 3.49 -21.51
C ARG A 34 2.01 2.06 -21.94
N GLN A 35 3.02 1.85 -22.80
CA GLN A 35 3.48 0.51 -23.18
C GLN A 35 4.18 -0.18 -22.00
N LYS A 36 5.03 0.51 -21.26
CA LYS A 36 5.62 -0.01 -20.00
C LYS A 36 4.55 -0.31 -18.94
N GLU A 37 3.54 0.54 -18.79
CA GLU A 37 2.38 0.28 -17.92
C GLU A 37 1.60 -0.98 -18.35
N LYS A 38 1.55 -1.27 -19.65
CA LYS A 38 0.89 -2.47 -20.20
C LYS A 38 1.73 -3.75 -20.06
N GLU A 39 3.06 -3.63 -20.08
CA GLU A 39 4.00 -4.75 -19.91
C GLU A 39 4.27 -5.10 -18.44
N MET A 40 4.10 -4.13 -17.52
CA MET A 40 4.35 -4.27 -16.07
C MET A 40 3.10 -4.66 -15.27
N SER A 41 1.99 -5.05 -15.88
CA SER A 41 0.79 -5.42 -15.14
C SER A 41 0.87 -6.87 -14.64
N VAL A 42 0.83 -7.05 -13.33
CA VAL A 42 0.53 -8.33 -12.69
C VAL A 42 -0.81 -8.83 -13.25
N LYS A 43 -0.79 -9.92 -14.03
CA LYS A 43 -2.01 -10.46 -14.65
C LYS A 43 -2.89 -11.10 -13.57
N VAL A 44 -4.09 -10.55 -13.41
CA VAL A 44 -5.08 -11.09 -12.47
C VAL A 44 -5.83 -12.26 -13.11
N ASP A 45 -5.83 -13.42 -12.45
CA ASP A 45 -6.56 -14.61 -12.93
C ASP A 45 -7.90 -14.75 -12.23
N ILE A 46 -9.00 -14.62 -13.00
CA ILE A 46 -10.38 -14.78 -12.49
C ILE A 46 -10.62 -16.18 -11.96
N LYS A 47 -10.00 -17.23 -12.55
CA LYS A 47 -10.17 -18.61 -12.08
C LYS A 47 -9.58 -18.79 -10.69
N ALA A 48 -8.38 -18.25 -10.48
CA ALA A 48 -7.72 -18.27 -9.18
C ALA A 48 -8.54 -17.51 -8.11
N LEU A 49 -9.14 -16.36 -8.47
CA LEU A 49 -10.06 -15.62 -7.59
C LEU A 49 -11.31 -16.43 -7.23
N LEU A 50 -11.87 -17.17 -8.18
CA LEU A 50 -13.04 -18.03 -7.95
C LEU A 50 -12.68 -19.19 -7.00
N GLU A 51 -11.58 -19.89 -7.25
CA GLU A 51 -11.12 -21.04 -6.47
C GLU A 51 -10.70 -20.66 -5.05
N SER A 52 -10.16 -19.46 -4.86
CA SER A 52 -9.79 -18.94 -3.54
C SER A 52 -10.98 -18.44 -2.71
N GLY A 53 -12.17 -18.36 -3.29
CA GLY A 53 -13.40 -17.97 -2.59
C GLY A 53 -13.57 -16.47 -2.38
N VAL A 54 -12.89 -15.62 -3.15
CA VAL A 54 -13.00 -14.15 -3.10
C VAL A 54 -14.42 -13.66 -3.44
N HIS A 55 -15.18 -14.45 -4.20
CA HIS A 55 -16.54 -14.12 -4.66
C HIS A 55 -17.63 -14.26 -3.57
N PHE A 56 -17.36 -14.90 -2.44
CA PHE A 56 -18.33 -15.00 -1.37
C PHE A 56 -18.39 -13.71 -0.55
N GLY A 57 -19.56 -13.13 -0.44
CA GLY A 57 -19.83 -12.00 0.44
C GLY A 57 -20.59 -12.40 1.68
N HIS A 58 -20.88 -11.44 2.52
CA HIS A 58 -21.62 -11.60 3.76
C HIS A 58 -23.12 -11.86 3.52
N LYS A 59 -23.82 -12.21 4.63
CA LYS A 59 -25.28 -12.43 4.62
C LYS A 59 -26.01 -11.18 4.16
N THR A 60 -27.12 -11.40 3.42
CA THR A 60 -27.96 -10.34 2.87
C THR A 60 -28.57 -9.41 3.95
N SER A 61 -28.68 -9.87 5.19
CA SER A 61 -29.12 -9.04 6.32
C SER A 61 -28.08 -8.02 6.82
N ARG A 62 -26.82 -8.16 6.41
CA ARG A 62 -25.71 -7.33 6.91
C ARG A 62 -25.05 -6.48 5.81
N TRP A 63 -25.59 -6.50 4.60
CA TRP A 63 -24.97 -5.79 3.49
C TRP A 63 -25.13 -4.27 3.59
N HIS A 64 -24.23 -3.55 2.92
CA HIS A 64 -24.30 -2.11 2.82
C HIS A 64 -24.84 -1.69 1.43
N PRO A 65 -25.85 -0.80 1.33
CA PRO A 65 -26.49 -0.43 0.06
C PRO A 65 -25.54 0.11 -1.01
N LYS A 66 -24.48 0.83 -0.60
CA LYS A 66 -23.46 1.35 -1.52
C LYS A 66 -22.60 0.26 -2.17
N MET A 67 -22.67 -0.97 -1.69
CA MET A 67 -22.01 -2.13 -2.31
C MET A 67 -22.83 -2.76 -3.44
N ALA A 68 -24.05 -2.30 -3.69
CA ALA A 68 -24.91 -2.80 -4.77
C ALA A 68 -24.22 -2.91 -6.15
N PRO A 69 -23.39 -1.95 -6.60
CA PRO A 69 -22.69 -2.04 -7.88
C PRO A 69 -21.69 -3.19 -7.99
N TYR A 70 -21.21 -3.73 -6.86
CA TYR A 70 -20.20 -4.78 -6.77
C TYR A 70 -20.78 -6.17 -6.53
N ILE A 71 -22.11 -6.28 -6.37
CA ILE A 71 -22.82 -7.53 -6.11
C ILE A 71 -23.34 -8.06 -7.43
N HIS A 72 -22.92 -9.27 -7.80
CA HIS A 72 -23.39 -9.98 -8.99
C HIS A 72 -24.77 -10.58 -8.78
N SER A 73 -24.96 -11.29 -7.66
CA SER A 73 -26.19 -12.03 -7.38
C SER A 73 -26.34 -12.37 -5.90
N LYS A 74 -27.49 -12.94 -5.56
CA LYS A 74 -27.75 -13.50 -4.24
C LYS A 74 -27.91 -15.02 -4.37
N ARG A 75 -27.19 -15.78 -3.55
CA ARG A 75 -27.29 -17.24 -3.48
C ARG A 75 -27.58 -17.65 -2.05
N ARG A 76 -28.76 -18.30 -1.83
CA ARG A 76 -29.28 -18.54 -0.48
C ARG A 76 -29.36 -17.23 0.32
N ASP A 77 -28.69 -17.16 1.46
CA ASP A 77 -28.71 -15.98 2.36
C ASP A 77 -27.44 -15.08 2.23
N SER A 78 -26.58 -15.35 1.25
CA SER A 78 -25.32 -14.59 1.07
C SER A 78 -25.29 -13.92 -0.29
N HIS A 79 -24.61 -12.78 -0.36
CA HIS A 79 -24.30 -12.09 -1.60
C HIS A 79 -23.12 -12.75 -2.31
N ILE A 80 -23.13 -12.71 -3.63
CA ILE A 80 -22.01 -13.10 -4.49
C ILE A 80 -21.41 -11.84 -5.09
N ILE A 81 -20.13 -11.63 -4.85
CA ILE A 81 -19.36 -10.49 -5.35
C ILE A 81 -19.05 -10.72 -6.84
N ASP A 82 -19.12 -9.67 -7.63
CA ASP A 82 -18.77 -9.68 -9.05
C ASP A 82 -17.26 -9.67 -9.23
N LEU A 83 -16.67 -10.81 -9.61
CA LEU A 83 -15.24 -10.94 -9.84
C LEU A 83 -14.73 -10.11 -11.03
N VAL A 84 -15.58 -9.79 -12.00
CA VAL A 84 -15.20 -8.89 -13.10
C VAL A 84 -14.89 -7.51 -12.54
N LYS A 85 -15.73 -7.02 -11.61
CA LYS A 85 -15.48 -5.75 -10.89
C LYS A 85 -14.23 -5.80 -10.02
N THR A 86 -13.93 -6.96 -9.42
CA THR A 86 -12.70 -7.18 -8.65
C THR A 86 -11.47 -7.03 -9.54
N VAL A 87 -11.47 -7.65 -10.72
CA VAL A 87 -10.37 -7.54 -11.69
C VAL A 87 -10.23 -6.10 -12.19
N GLU A 88 -11.32 -5.45 -12.61
CA GLU A 88 -11.30 -4.04 -13.04
C GLU A 88 -10.74 -3.10 -11.94
N ALA A 89 -11.03 -3.40 -10.68
CA ALA A 89 -10.54 -2.63 -9.54
C ALA A 89 -9.04 -2.88 -9.30
N LEU A 90 -8.58 -4.14 -9.39
CA LEU A 90 -7.17 -4.49 -9.29
C LEU A 90 -6.34 -3.89 -10.44
N ASP A 91 -6.85 -3.95 -11.67
CA ASP A 91 -6.18 -3.37 -12.84
C ASP A 91 -5.93 -1.85 -12.70
N LYS A 92 -6.78 -1.16 -11.92
CA LYS A 92 -6.61 0.26 -11.60
C LYS A 92 -5.69 0.49 -10.39
N ALA A 93 -5.79 -0.38 -9.38
CA ALA A 93 -5.10 -0.23 -8.11
C ALA A 93 -3.62 -0.61 -8.19
N LEU A 94 -3.27 -1.73 -8.85
CA LEU A 94 -1.92 -2.27 -8.88
C LEU A 94 -0.90 -1.31 -9.52
N PRO A 95 -1.16 -0.69 -10.69
CA PRO A 95 -0.23 0.29 -11.28
C PRO A 95 0.03 1.50 -10.39
N GLU A 96 -0.99 2.00 -9.68
CA GLU A 96 -0.82 3.12 -8.76
C GLU A 96 0.01 2.73 -7.53
N LEU A 97 -0.20 1.52 -7.01
CA LEU A 97 0.61 0.98 -5.91
C LEU A 97 2.07 0.80 -6.32
N THR A 98 2.32 0.31 -7.55
CA THR A 98 3.67 0.21 -8.14
C THR A 98 4.33 1.59 -8.26
N LYS A 99 3.62 2.62 -8.72
CA LYS A 99 4.13 4.00 -8.81
C LYS A 99 4.50 4.56 -7.43
N ILE A 100 3.65 4.32 -6.42
CA ILE A 100 3.92 4.76 -5.05
C ILE A 100 5.16 4.08 -4.50
N ALA A 101 5.31 2.77 -4.69
CA ALA A 101 6.49 2.02 -4.28
C ALA A 101 7.76 2.46 -5.05
N ALA A 102 7.65 2.73 -6.35
CA ALA A 102 8.73 3.25 -7.18
C ALA A 102 9.22 4.64 -6.74
N SER A 103 8.38 5.43 -6.06
CA SER A 103 8.80 6.70 -5.46
C SER A 103 9.62 6.53 -4.16
N GLY A 104 9.96 5.32 -3.75
CA GLY A 104 10.70 5.00 -2.53
C GLY A 104 9.89 5.13 -1.24
N ARG A 105 8.59 5.44 -1.32
CA ARG A 105 7.72 5.56 -0.14
C ARG A 105 7.25 4.18 0.32
N LYS A 106 7.19 4.00 1.63
CA LYS A 106 6.72 2.76 2.25
C LYS A 106 5.20 2.62 2.11
N VAL A 107 4.74 1.39 1.89
CA VAL A 107 3.31 1.01 1.88
C VAL A 107 3.00 0.30 3.18
N LEU A 108 2.03 0.82 3.94
CA LEU A 108 1.61 0.25 5.22
C LEU A 108 0.51 -0.77 5.01
N PHE A 109 0.74 -2.02 5.42
CA PHE A 109 -0.25 -3.09 5.39
C PHE A 109 -0.99 -3.19 6.71
N VAL A 110 -2.32 -3.21 6.68
CA VAL A 110 -3.19 -3.25 7.86
C VAL A 110 -4.18 -4.40 7.74
N GLY A 111 -4.20 -5.26 8.76
CA GLY A 111 -5.16 -6.36 8.82
C GLY A 111 -5.24 -6.92 10.24
N THR A 112 -6.12 -6.33 11.06
CA THR A 112 -6.29 -6.75 12.47
C THR A 112 -7.28 -7.88 12.64
N LYS A 113 -8.02 -8.24 11.58
CA LYS A 113 -8.95 -9.36 11.57
C LYS A 113 -8.21 -10.68 11.79
N LYS A 114 -8.75 -11.58 12.61
CA LYS A 114 -8.09 -12.84 12.99
C LYS A 114 -7.62 -13.66 11.77
N GLN A 115 -8.43 -13.70 10.71
CA GLN A 115 -8.13 -14.44 9.47
C GLN A 115 -7.01 -13.78 8.65
N ALA A 116 -6.80 -12.47 8.81
CA ALA A 116 -5.86 -11.68 8.03
C ALA A 116 -4.48 -11.54 8.69
N LYS A 117 -4.38 -11.63 10.01
CA LYS A 117 -3.17 -11.30 10.80
C LYS A 117 -1.89 -11.94 10.27
N ASP A 118 -1.88 -13.26 10.18
CA ASP A 118 -0.67 -14.01 9.82
C ASP A 118 -0.34 -13.79 8.34
N VAL A 119 -1.35 -13.77 7.48
CA VAL A 119 -1.22 -13.53 6.04
C VAL A 119 -0.63 -12.15 5.76
N VAL A 120 -1.14 -11.11 6.43
CA VAL A 120 -0.64 -9.72 6.28
C VAL A 120 0.79 -9.60 6.78
N ARG A 121 1.11 -10.22 7.92
CA ARG A 121 2.47 -10.22 8.47
C ARG A 121 3.46 -10.83 7.50
N GLU A 122 3.20 -12.06 7.05
CA GLU A 122 4.08 -12.76 6.11
C GLU A 122 4.23 -12.01 4.78
N ALA A 123 3.14 -11.48 4.25
CA ALA A 123 3.13 -10.74 3.01
C ALA A 123 3.99 -9.46 3.09
N ALA A 124 3.83 -8.69 4.16
CA ALA A 124 4.58 -7.45 4.38
C ALA A 124 6.07 -7.69 4.67
N GLU A 125 6.40 -8.72 5.49
CA GLU A 125 7.77 -9.09 5.81
C GLU A 125 8.56 -9.54 4.57
N LYS A 126 7.95 -10.32 3.67
CA LYS A 126 8.58 -10.76 2.40
C LYS A 126 9.11 -9.59 1.57
N ILE A 127 8.42 -8.46 1.59
CA ILE A 127 8.77 -7.27 0.79
C ILE A 127 9.33 -6.12 1.63
N ASN A 128 9.66 -6.37 2.90
CA ASN A 128 10.21 -5.39 3.85
C ASN A 128 9.36 -4.11 3.92
N GLN A 129 8.05 -4.27 4.05
CA GLN A 129 7.10 -3.19 4.25
C GLN A 129 6.55 -3.17 5.69
N PRO A 130 6.17 -1.99 6.21
CA PRO A 130 5.56 -1.89 7.53
C PRO A 130 4.16 -2.51 7.55
N TYR A 131 3.77 -3.04 8.73
CA TYR A 131 2.47 -3.68 8.91
C TYR A 131 1.89 -3.47 10.31
N VAL A 132 0.56 -3.58 10.41
CA VAL A 132 -0.19 -3.58 11.66
C VAL A 132 -1.19 -4.72 11.63
N VAL A 133 -1.02 -5.70 12.53
CA VAL A 133 -1.84 -6.92 12.55
C VAL A 133 -2.54 -7.19 13.88
N GLU A 134 -2.11 -6.59 14.99
CA GLU A 134 -2.74 -6.86 16.28
C GLU A 134 -3.92 -5.93 16.55
N ARG A 135 -3.66 -4.66 16.72
CA ARG A 135 -4.69 -3.66 16.97
C ARG A 135 -4.23 -2.32 16.43
N TRP A 136 -5.10 -1.65 15.69
CA TRP A 136 -4.87 -0.27 15.34
C TRP A 136 -4.97 0.64 16.57
N ILE A 137 -3.93 1.39 16.85
CA ILE A 137 -3.92 2.36 17.94
C ILE A 137 -4.28 3.71 17.37
N GLY A 138 -5.32 4.35 17.92
CA GLY A 138 -5.71 5.69 17.49
C GLY A 138 -4.56 6.68 17.54
N GLY A 139 -4.41 7.47 16.47
CA GLY A 139 -3.28 8.39 16.32
C GLY A 139 -2.03 7.77 15.70
N MET A 140 -2.08 6.51 15.22
CA MET A 140 -0.92 5.83 14.65
C MET A 140 -0.34 6.57 13.44
N LEU A 141 -1.18 7.19 12.64
CA LEU A 141 -0.75 8.06 11.53
C LEU A 141 -0.83 9.54 11.89
N THR A 142 -1.91 9.96 12.57
CA THR A 142 -2.18 11.38 12.83
C THR A 142 -1.36 11.95 13.99
N ASN A 143 -0.88 11.11 14.93
CA ASN A 143 -0.03 11.52 16.06
C ASN A 143 1.36 10.87 15.98
N GLY A 144 2.05 11.06 14.85
CA GLY A 144 3.34 10.44 14.58
C GLY A 144 4.43 10.77 15.60
N SER A 145 4.38 11.91 16.27
CA SER A 145 5.37 12.29 17.28
C SER A 145 5.29 11.37 18.52
N THR A 146 4.10 11.11 19.02
CA THR A 146 3.87 10.20 20.15
C THR A 146 4.26 8.77 19.78
N ILE A 147 3.88 8.30 18.60
CA ILE A 147 4.23 6.98 18.11
C ILE A 147 5.75 6.83 17.97
N ALA A 148 6.44 7.82 17.42
CA ALA A 148 7.91 7.82 17.32
C ALA A 148 8.59 7.75 18.70
N GLN A 149 8.05 8.40 19.71
CA GLN A 149 8.55 8.29 21.09
C GLN A 149 8.40 6.86 21.66
N GLN A 150 7.26 6.21 21.42
CA GLN A 150 7.03 4.82 21.83
C GLN A 150 7.97 3.84 21.11
N ILE A 151 8.17 4.02 19.80
CA ILE A 151 9.12 3.22 19.02
C ILE A 151 10.55 3.44 19.53
N LYS A 152 10.95 4.69 19.83
CA LYS A 152 12.26 4.99 20.42
C LYS A 152 12.44 4.33 21.79
N LYS A 153 11.39 4.35 22.63
CA LYS A 153 11.39 3.65 23.92
C LYS A 153 11.61 2.14 23.74
N LEU A 154 10.87 1.54 22.82
CA LEU A 154 10.99 0.12 22.47
C LEU A 154 12.42 -0.23 22.03
N LYS A 155 12.96 0.48 21.03
CA LYS A 155 14.34 0.27 20.53
C LYS A 155 15.39 0.44 21.62
N ASN A 156 15.20 1.36 22.54
CA ASN A 156 16.10 1.56 23.69
C ASN A 156 16.03 0.41 24.69
N LEU A 157 14.83 -0.04 25.05
CA LEU A 157 14.64 -1.19 25.95
C LEU A 157 15.24 -2.47 25.35
N GLU A 158 14.98 -2.76 24.07
CA GLU A 158 15.57 -3.90 23.37
C GLU A 158 17.11 -3.84 23.37
N LYS A 159 17.69 -2.67 23.07
CA LYS A 159 19.15 -2.48 23.11
C LYS A 159 19.73 -2.72 24.50
N ARG A 160 19.09 -2.21 25.55
CA ARG A 160 19.54 -2.40 26.94
C ARG A 160 19.40 -3.84 27.40
N MET A 161 18.34 -4.53 26.97
CA MET A 161 18.16 -5.95 27.24
C MET A 161 19.26 -6.78 26.56
N ALA A 162 19.50 -6.55 25.28
CA ALA A 162 20.53 -7.26 24.51
C ALA A 162 21.96 -7.02 25.00
N SER A 163 22.25 -5.86 25.58
CA SER A 163 23.57 -5.54 26.17
C SER A 163 23.78 -6.10 27.57
N GLY A 164 22.78 -6.71 28.19
CA GLY A 164 22.83 -7.18 29.59
C GLY A 164 22.87 -6.04 30.63
N ASP A 165 22.65 -4.77 30.24
CA ASP A 165 22.65 -3.61 31.12
C ASP A 165 21.54 -3.70 32.18
N LEU A 166 20.36 -4.22 31.77
CA LEU A 166 19.24 -4.39 32.67
C LEU A 166 19.50 -5.46 33.73
N GLU A 167 20.08 -6.59 33.36
CA GLU A 167 20.40 -7.69 34.28
C GLU A 167 21.46 -7.31 35.35
N LYS A 168 22.37 -6.38 34.98
CA LYS A 168 23.42 -5.89 35.88
C LYS A 168 22.92 -4.88 36.93
N ARG A 169 21.84 -4.14 36.60
CA ARG A 169 21.36 -3.01 37.39
C ARG A 169 20.08 -3.28 38.15
N TYR A 170 19.32 -4.28 37.74
CA TYR A 170 17.98 -4.55 38.25
C TYR A 170 17.84 -5.99 38.73
N ASN A 171 16.89 -6.24 39.63
CA ASN A 171 16.61 -7.59 40.10
C ASN A 171 15.83 -8.39 39.04
N LYS A 172 15.77 -9.73 39.21
CA LYS A 172 15.12 -10.63 38.23
C LYS A 172 13.66 -10.26 37.94
N LEU A 173 12.92 -9.81 38.95
CA LEU A 173 11.51 -9.45 38.82
C LEU A 173 11.34 -8.15 38.00
N GLU A 174 12.24 -7.21 38.16
CA GLU A 174 12.24 -5.97 37.36
C GLU A 174 12.64 -6.25 35.93
N VAL A 175 13.63 -7.11 35.70
CA VAL A 175 14.03 -7.56 34.35
C VAL A 175 12.87 -8.25 33.64
N GLN A 176 12.12 -9.10 34.33
CA GLN A 176 10.93 -9.72 33.79
C GLN A 176 9.88 -8.67 33.40
N ARG A 177 9.64 -7.65 34.21
CA ARG A 177 8.71 -6.55 33.85
C ARG A 177 9.16 -5.76 32.64
N PHE A 178 10.46 -5.52 32.48
CA PHE A 178 10.99 -4.90 31.25
C PHE A 178 10.77 -5.80 30.02
N GLN A 179 10.92 -7.12 30.15
CA GLN A 179 10.63 -8.05 29.07
C GLN A 179 9.14 -8.01 28.70
N GLU A 180 8.24 -8.04 29.66
CA GLU A 180 6.79 -7.93 29.43
C GLU A 180 6.43 -6.59 28.78
N GLU A 181 7.11 -5.50 29.11
CA GLU A 181 6.93 -4.20 28.49
C GLU A 181 7.44 -4.21 27.04
N ILE A 182 8.60 -4.79 26.75
CA ILE A 182 9.14 -4.99 25.40
C ILE A 182 8.15 -5.78 24.55
N ASP A 183 7.63 -6.89 25.05
CA ASP A 183 6.69 -7.76 24.33
C ASP A 183 5.38 -7.02 24.02
N SER A 184 4.86 -6.26 24.98
CA SER A 184 3.66 -5.42 24.80
C SER A 184 3.87 -4.32 23.77
N LEU A 185 5.04 -3.66 23.77
CA LEU A 185 5.37 -2.63 22.79
C LEU A 185 5.64 -3.23 21.40
N ASN A 186 6.29 -4.39 21.33
CA ASN A 186 6.51 -5.13 20.09
C ASN A 186 5.20 -5.56 19.43
N MET A 187 4.26 -6.06 20.22
CA MET A 187 2.92 -6.40 19.74
C MET A 187 2.23 -5.20 19.09
N LYS A 188 2.39 -4.00 19.64
CA LYS A 188 1.72 -2.78 19.18
C LYS A 188 2.44 -2.07 18.04
N TYR A 189 3.77 -2.01 18.10
CA TYR A 189 4.59 -1.15 17.24
C TYR A 189 5.66 -1.91 16.44
N GLY A 190 5.79 -3.23 16.67
CA GLY A 190 6.85 -4.05 16.06
C GLY A 190 6.89 -3.94 14.54
N GLY A 191 5.74 -4.05 13.87
CA GLY A 191 5.65 -3.99 12.42
C GLY A 191 5.84 -2.61 11.81
N ILE A 192 5.86 -1.54 12.62
CA ILE A 192 6.06 -0.16 12.14
C ILE A 192 7.35 0.49 12.64
N LYS A 193 8.26 -0.31 13.24
CA LYS A 193 9.55 0.20 13.79
C LYS A 193 10.35 1.02 12.79
N ASP A 194 10.27 0.66 11.51
CA ASP A 194 11.06 1.26 10.43
C ASP A 194 10.24 2.19 9.52
N LEU A 195 9.01 2.48 9.93
CA LEU A 195 8.19 3.48 9.26
C LEU A 195 8.63 4.89 9.68
N MET A 196 9.35 5.56 8.80
CA MET A 196 9.77 6.95 9.01
C MET A 196 8.72 7.90 8.39
N GLY A 197 7.95 8.54 9.27
CA GLY A 197 6.96 9.53 8.84
C GLY A 197 5.71 8.94 8.20
N LYS A 198 5.15 9.66 7.22
CA LYS A 198 3.89 9.33 6.56
C LYS A 198 4.10 8.25 5.49
N PRO A 199 3.32 7.14 5.48
CA PRO A 199 3.39 6.15 4.41
C PRO A 199 2.95 6.72 3.06
N GLY A 200 3.38 6.11 1.98
CA GLY A 200 2.96 6.46 0.62
C GLY A 200 1.56 5.99 0.30
N ALA A 201 1.15 4.86 0.86
CA ALA A 201 -0.18 4.27 0.75
C ALA A 201 -0.48 3.40 1.97
N VAL A 202 -1.77 3.13 2.19
CA VAL A 202 -2.25 2.16 3.19
C VAL A 202 -3.05 1.08 2.47
N VAL A 203 -2.69 -0.18 2.68
CA VAL A 203 -3.43 -1.36 2.20
C VAL A 203 -4.17 -1.96 3.38
N VAL A 204 -5.50 -2.01 3.33
CA VAL A 204 -6.38 -2.47 4.41
C VAL A 204 -7.13 -3.73 3.96
N VAL A 205 -7.07 -4.80 4.76
CA VAL A 205 -7.75 -6.06 4.42
C VAL A 205 -9.23 -6.04 4.79
N ASP A 206 -9.60 -5.42 5.91
CA ASP A 206 -10.99 -5.25 6.32
C ASP A 206 -11.22 -3.79 6.76
N ALA A 207 -11.87 -3.03 5.90
CA ALA A 207 -12.13 -1.61 6.16
C ALA A 207 -13.22 -1.37 7.22
N LEU A 208 -13.97 -2.40 7.63
CA LEU A 208 -14.94 -2.29 8.73
C LEU A 208 -14.22 -2.38 10.07
N THR A 209 -13.41 -3.41 10.25
CA THR A 209 -12.64 -3.63 11.48
C THR A 209 -11.59 -2.53 11.67
N ASP A 210 -10.89 -2.16 10.60
CA ASP A 210 -9.83 -1.16 10.61
C ASP A 210 -10.29 0.24 10.14
N ALA A 211 -11.55 0.59 10.41
CA ALA A 211 -12.14 1.87 10.00
C ALA A 211 -11.37 3.10 10.53
N ASN A 212 -10.70 2.99 11.68
CA ASN A 212 -9.87 4.06 12.22
C ASN A 212 -8.61 4.27 11.38
N ALA A 213 -7.99 3.20 10.85
CA ALA A 213 -6.86 3.30 9.94
C ALA A 213 -7.24 4.03 8.65
N VAL A 214 -8.38 3.65 8.07
CA VAL A 214 -8.93 4.31 6.87
C VAL A 214 -9.17 5.79 7.14
N ARG A 215 -9.84 6.14 8.25
CA ARG A 215 -10.16 7.53 8.60
C ARG A 215 -8.92 8.39 8.85
N GLU A 216 -7.90 7.85 9.52
CA GLU A 216 -6.64 8.56 9.74
C GLU A 216 -5.86 8.74 8.43
N ALA A 217 -5.82 7.73 7.56
CA ALA A 217 -5.20 7.84 6.25
C ALA A 217 -5.87 8.93 5.40
N GLN A 218 -7.21 8.98 5.37
CA GLN A 218 -7.99 10.03 4.70
C GLN A 218 -7.66 11.42 5.25
N THR A 219 -7.60 11.58 6.58
CA THR A 219 -7.28 12.87 7.22
C THR A 219 -5.92 13.40 6.78
N LEU A 220 -4.96 12.51 6.53
CA LEU A 220 -3.63 12.86 6.06
C LEU A 220 -3.51 12.92 4.53
N GLY A 221 -4.58 12.60 3.78
CA GLY A 221 -4.54 12.48 2.33
C GLY A 221 -3.56 11.39 1.85
N VAL A 222 -3.51 10.26 2.57
CA VAL A 222 -2.78 9.05 2.14
C VAL A 222 -3.75 8.17 1.37
N PRO A 223 -3.43 7.75 0.13
CA PRO A 223 -4.30 6.88 -0.64
C PRO A 223 -4.52 5.54 0.06
N VAL A 224 -5.79 5.11 0.10
CA VAL A 224 -6.24 3.89 0.76
C VAL A 224 -6.65 2.86 -0.28
N PHE A 225 -6.01 1.71 -0.23
CA PHE A 225 -6.35 0.52 -0.99
C PHE A 225 -7.00 -0.47 -0.02
N ALA A 226 -8.24 -0.86 -0.25
CA ALA A 226 -8.91 -1.74 0.69
C ALA A 226 -9.63 -2.90 0.00
N ILE A 227 -9.50 -4.10 0.57
CA ILE A 227 -10.40 -5.22 0.30
C ILE A 227 -11.71 -4.90 1.01
N VAL A 228 -12.81 -4.90 0.26
CA VAL A 228 -14.12 -4.44 0.74
C VAL A 228 -15.15 -5.52 0.49
N ASP A 229 -15.66 -6.10 1.56
CA ASP A 229 -16.78 -7.05 1.48
C ASP A 229 -18.13 -6.32 1.42
N THR A 230 -19.18 -7.04 1.20
CA THR A 230 -20.55 -6.54 0.97
C THR A 230 -21.17 -5.82 2.17
N ASN A 231 -20.63 -5.95 3.38
CA ASN A 231 -21.09 -5.32 4.63
C ASN A 231 -20.43 -3.95 4.92
N VAL A 232 -19.48 -3.51 4.10
CA VAL A 232 -18.66 -2.33 4.32
C VAL A 232 -19.19 -1.13 3.55
N ASN A 233 -19.05 0.08 4.09
CA ASN A 233 -19.27 1.32 3.36
C ASN A 233 -18.01 1.69 2.54
N PRO A 234 -18.04 1.65 1.21
CA PRO A 234 -16.87 1.95 0.38
C PRO A 234 -16.55 3.44 0.27
N THR A 235 -17.36 4.31 0.87
CA THR A 235 -17.19 5.77 0.73
C THR A 235 -15.89 6.23 1.39
N GLY A 236 -15.09 6.98 0.62
CA GLY A 236 -13.83 7.55 1.11
C GLY A 236 -12.63 6.60 1.00
N ILE A 237 -12.81 5.42 0.40
CA ILE A 237 -11.71 4.54 0.00
C ILE A 237 -11.35 4.88 -1.45
N ASP A 238 -10.07 5.16 -1.72
CA ASP A 238 -9.63 5.59 -3.06
C ASP A 238 -9.65 4.42 -4.04
N TYR A 239 -9.21 3.24 -3.60
CA TYR A 239 -9.16 2.01 -4.39
C TYR A 239 -9.93 0.91 -3.67
N VAL A 240 -11.20 0.77 -4.04
CA VAL A 240 -12.11 -0.26 -3.50
C VAL A 240 -11.89 -1.55 -4.30
N ILE A 241 -11.40 -2.60 -3.66
CA ILE A 241 -11.25 -3.93 -4.25
C ILE A 241 -12.34 -4.82 -3.67
N PRO A 242 -13.44 -5.10 -4.41
CA PRO A 242 -14.49 -5.95 -3.92
C PRO A 242 -13.97 -7.38 -3.71
N GLY A 243 -14.13 -7.92 -2.52
CA GLY A 243 -13.63 -9.26 -2.21
C GLY A 243 -13.98 -9.71 -0.80
N ASN A 244 -13.94 -11.01 -0.59
CA ASN A 244 -14.17 -11.65 0.70
C ASN A 244 -13.02 -11.39 1.65
N ASP A 245 -13.32 -10.85 2.82
CA ASP A 245 -12.37 -10.57 3.89
C ASP A 245 -12.32 -11.63 4.99
N ASP A 246 -13.06 -12.75 4.83
CA ASP A 246 -13.10 -13.89 5.75
C ASP A 246 -12.31 -15.12 5.24
N ALA A 247 -12.17 -15.27 3.93
CA ALA A 247 -11.50 -16.40 3.31
C ALA A 247 -9.98 -16.21 3.29
N VAL A 248 -9.25 -16.93 4.15
CA VAL A 248 -7.77 -16.85 4.26
C VAL A 248 -7.09 -17.00 2.89
N LYS A 249 -7.51 -17.99 2.07
CA LYS A 249 -6.95 -18.18 0.71
C LYS A 249 -7.24 -17.01 -0.22
N GLY A 250 -8.42 -16.38 -0.09
CA GLY A 250 -8.81 -15.22 -0.88
C GLY A 250 -7.98 -13.98 -0.48
N ILE A 251 -7.83 -13.75 0.83
CA ILE A 251 -6.99 -12.69 1.38
C ILE A 251 -5.54 -12.86 0.91
N GLN A 252 -4.98 -14.08 1.01
CA GLN A 252 -3.63 -14.39 0.57
C GLN A 252 -3.42 -14.04 -0.90
N LEU A 253 -4.31 -14.51 -1.78
CA LEU A 253 -4.21 -14.26 -3.21
C LEU A 253 -4.27 -12.75 -3.55
N LEU A 254 -5.17 -12.00 -2.92
CA LEU A 254 -5.27 -10.56 -3.11
C LEU A 254 -4.03 -9.83 -2.59
N LEU A 255 -3.50 -10.24 -1.43
CA LEU A 255 -2.26 -9.70 -0.90
C LEU A 255 -1.04 -10.06 -1.77
N ASP A 256 -1.01 -11.25 -2.38
CA ASP A 256 0.05 -11.63 -3.31
C ASP A 256 0.09 -10.70 -4.53
N TYR A 257 -1.07 -10.27 -5.07
CA TYR A 257 -1.12 -9.25 -6.11
C TYR A 257 -0.58 -7.88 -5.63
N PHE A 258 -0.97 -7.43 -4.44
CA PHE A 258 -0.48 -6.17 -3.89
C PHE A 258 1.03 -6.22 -3.61
N THR A 259 1.51 -7.30 -3.02
CA THR A 259 2.95 -7.46 -2.71
C THR A 259 3.79 -7.56 -3.97
N ALA A 260 3.31 -8.24 -5.02
CA ALA A 260 3.97 -8.28 -6.31
C ALA A 260 4.10 -6.88 -6.92
N ALA A 261 3.03 -6.07 -6.91
CA ALA A 261 3.06 -4.69 -7.41
C ALA A 261 4.02 -3.79 -6.61
N VAL A 262 4.03 -3.93 -5.28
CA VAL A 262 4.96 -3.17 -4.42
C VAL A 262 6.40 -3.60 -4.64
N ALA A 263 6.67 -4.90 -4.76
CA ALA A 263 8.02 -5.43 -5.00
C ALA A 263 8.57 -5.00 -6.37
N GLU A 264 7.72 -5.00 -7.41
CA GLU A 264 8.05 -4.51 -8.74
C GLU A 264 8.44 -3.03 -8.71
N GLY A 265 7.62 -2.19 -8.04
CA GLY A 265 7.91 -0.78 -7.85
C GLY A 265 9.19 -0.53 -7.06
N ALA A 266 9.40 -1.23 -5.96
CA ALA A 266 10.62 -1.12 -5.15
C ALA A 266 11.88 -1.62 -5.88
N GLY A 267 11.74 -2.61 -6.79
CA GLY A 267 12.84 -3.10 -7.65
C GLY A 267 13.33 -2.07 -8.64
N SER A 268 12.45 -1.23 -9.16
CA SER A 268 12.81 -0.16 -10.11
C SER A 268 13.64 0.96 -9.47
N VAL A 269 13.49 1.23 -8.19
CA VAL A 269 14.32 2.24 -7.46
C VAL A 269 15.80 1.84 -7.42
N LYS A 270 16.12 0.56 -7.34
CA LYS A 270 17.53 0.09 -7.30
C LYS A 270 18.29 0.30 -8.61
N VAL A 271 17.60 0.52 -9.72
CA VAL A 271 18.19 0.74 -11.03
C VAL A 271 18.50 2.23 -11.27
N GLU A 272 17.75 3.14 -10.65
CA GLU A 272 17.92 4.60 -10.84
C GLU A 272 18.95 5.25 -9.91
N GLU A 273 19.37 4.61 -8.82
CA GLU A 273 20.31 5.16 -7.83
C GLU A 273 21.81 5.07 -8.20
N LYS A 274 22.17 4.87 -9.48
CA LYS A 274 23.57 5.02 -9.93
C LYS A 274 23.73 6.06 -11.04
N PRO A 275 23.76 7.37 -10.73
CA PRO A 275 24.50 8.28 -11.58
C PRO A 275 25.99 8.11 -11.26
N ALA A 276 26.77 7.76 -12.28
CA ALA A 276 28.21 7.68 -12.22
C ALA A 276 28.81 9.01 -11.69
N LYS A 277 29.52 8.95 -10.58
CA LYS A 277 30.47 10.01 -10.21
C LYS A 277 31.51 10.14 -11.31
N LYS A 278 31.45 11.23 -12.08
CA LYS A 278 32.58 11.67 -12.88
C LYS A 278 33.67 12.08 -11.90
N GLU A 279 34.74 11.32 -11.87
CA GLU A 279 36.03 11.77 -11.34
C GLU A 279 36.57 12.82 -12.31
N GLU A 280 36.51 14.08 -11.90
CA GLU A 280 37.38 15.11 -12.49
C GLU A 280 38.77 14.99 -11.83
N LYS A 281 39.76 14.70 -12.68
CA LYS A 281 41.17 14.93 -12.41
C LYS A 281 41.54 16.37 -12.75
#